data_9ed04c28320e3920c37cb1c66e3acb0e
#
_entry.id   9ed04c28320e3920c37cb1c66e3acb0e
#
_cell.length_a   1.000
_cell.length_b   1.000
_cell.length_c   1.000
_cell.angle_alpha   90.00
_cell.angle_beta   90.00
_cell.angle_gamma   90.00
#
_symmetry.space_group_name_H-M   'P 1'
#
loop_
_entity.id
_entity.type
_entity.pdbx_description
1 polymer ?
#
loop_
_entity_poly.entity_id
_entity_poly.type
_entity_poly.pdbx_seq_one_letter_code
_entity_poly.pdbx_strand_id
1 'polypeptide(L)'
;FNALYLVAAWWAKQRKELTWWLTGSAFGLAAVALMFTAWFLTFPPLAQRPWLIFGFVFLIDLAVTALALLDDEATVAQPIAGLAVFGLLAAWTGKSLSNELLNAALMFYFIFAGMHSLFPMLRKHQRGVTGPLWGSQIFPPLALVLVLIPIFKLAEVSFVVWPFVLLVDLLAIGLAVLTVSILPVLVVLLLTLCATGALIFKIPADLTGLPTSFYVLGAFAVFFVAVGVWLARKFKPEALTAGVKL
;
A
#
# COMPACT_ATOMS: atom_id res chain seq x y z
N PHE A 1 -8.71 22.19 -8.41
CA PHE A 1 -7.86 22.19 -9.62
C PHE A 1 -7.75 20.78 -10.21
N ASN A 2 -7.37 19.75 -9.45
CA ASN A 2 -7.22 18.37 -9.97
C ASN A 2 -8.50 17.85 -10.66
N ALA A 3 -9.68 18.09 -10.09
CA ALA A 3 -10.95 17.69 -10.70
C ALA A 3 -11.18 18.39 -12.07
N LEU A 4 -10.80 19.66 -12.20
CA LEU A 4 -10.90 20.38 -13.48
C LEU A 4 -9.97 19.77 -14.54
N TYR A 5 -8.74 19.41 -14.16
CA TYR A 5 -7.81 18.72 -15.06
C TYR A 5 -8.32 17.34 -15.47
N LEU A 6 -8.94 16.59 -14.56
CA LEU A 6 -9.55 15.29 -14.89
C LEU A 6 -10.68 15.45 -15.91
N VAL A 7 -11.56 16.44 -15.72
CA VAL A 7 -12.65 16.73 -16.66
C VAL A 7 -12.08 17.15 -18.01
N ALA A 8 -11.07 18.04 -18.02
CA ALA A 8 -10.41 18.48 -19.25
C ALA A 8 -9.71 17.32 -19.98
N ALA A 9 -9.00 16.45 -19.26
CA ALA A 9 -8.34 15.28 -19.83
C ALA A 9 -9.35 14.27 -20.39
N TRP A 10 -10.44 14.02 -19.66
CA TRP A 10 -11.52 13.15 -20.13
C TRP A 10 -12.17 13.72 -21.40
N TRP A 11 -12.46 15.01 -21.43
CA TRP A 11 -13.06 15.69 -22.58
C TRP A 11 -12.09 15.70 -23.80
N ALA A 12 -10.81 16.01 -23.59
CA ALA A 12 -9.78 15.97 -24.64
C ALA A 12 -9.63 14.55 -25.21
N LYS A 13 -9.70 13.51 -24.33
CA LYS A 13 -9.68 12.12 -24.79
C LYS A 13 -10.87 11.77 -25.68
N GLN A 14 -12.09 12.25 -25.34
CA GLN A 14 -13.28 12.04 -26.18
C GLN A 14 -13.11 12.64 -27.58
N ARG A 15 -12.36 13.73 -27.67
CA ARG A 15 -12.06 14.40 -28.94
C ARG A 15 -10.80 13.89 -29.64
N LYS A 16 -10.09 12.91 -29.05
CA LYS A 16 -8.78 12.42 -29.53
C LYS A 16 -7.70 13.51 -29.55
N GLU A 17 -7.84 14.52 -28.70
CA GLU A 17 -6.93 15.68 -28.57
C GLU A 17 -6.13 15.60 -27.26
N LEU A 18 -6.11 14.45 -26.59
CA LEU A 18 -5.33 14.27 -25.36
C LEU A 18 -3.83 14.37 -25.71
N THR A 19 -3.18 15.36 -25.13
CA THR A 19 -1.76 15.63 -25.35
C THR A 19 -0.98 15.38 -24.07
N TRP A 20 0.27 14.96 -24.21
CA TRP A 20 1.17 14.73 -23.07
C TRP A 20 1.38 15.99 -22.21
N TRP A 21 1.25 17.19 -22.79
CA TRP A 21 1.31 18.45 -22.05
C TRP A 21 0.18 18.59 -21.03
N LEU A 22 -1.01 18.16 -21.38
CA LEU A 22 -2.17 18.23 -20.48
C LEU A 22 -2.01 17.22 -19.32
N THR A 23 -1.62 16.00 -19.63
CA THR A 23 -1.38 14.95 -18.61
C THR A 23 -0.15 15.27 -17.77
N GLY A 24 0.95 15.74 -18.40
CA GLY A 24 2.17 16.15 -17.71
C GLY A 24 1.97 17.33 -16.77
N SER A 25 1.18 18.35 -17.17
CA SER A 25 0.85 19.48 -16.29
C SER A 25 -0.01 19.05 -15.08
N ALA A 26 -0.93 18.10 -15.27
CA ALA A 26 -1.73 17.55 -14.17
C ALA A 26 -0.87 16.77 -13.16
N PHE A 27 0.11 15.97 -13.64
CA PHE A 27 1.08 15.29 -12.76
C PHE A 27 2.01 16.29 -12.06
N GLY A 28 2.46 17.33 -12.75
CA GLY A 28 3.24 18.41 -12.15
C GLY A 28 2.49 19.09 -11.00
N LEU A 29 1.19 19.38 -11.20
CA LEU A 29 0.34 19.96 -10.16
C LEU A 29 0.16 18.99 -8.97
N ALA A 30 -0.03 17.70 -9.25
CA ALA A 30 -0.12 16.68 -8.19
C ALA A 30 1.20 16.57 -7.40
N ALA A 31 2.35 16.60 -8.07
CA ALA A 31 3.66 16.59 -7.42
C ALA A 31 3.84 17.81 -6.50
N VAL A 32 3.49 19.01 -6.98
CA VAL A 32 3.53 20.25 -6.18
C VAL A 32 2.60 20.14 -4.96
N ALA A 33 1.40 19.60 -5.13
CA ALA A 33 0.46 19.39 -4.02
C ALA A 33 1.00 18.40 -2.96
N LEU A 34 1.68 17.32 -3.39
CA LEU A 34 2.36 16.38 -2.48
C LEU A 34 3.54 17.05 -1.76
N MET A 35 4.31 17.91 -2.44
CA MET A 35 5.37 18.70 -1.80
C MET A 35 4.83 19.65 -0.73
N PHE A 36 3.72 20.35 -1.00
CA PHE A 36 3.04 21.15 0.00
C PHE A 36 2.54 20.30 1.18
N THR A 37 2.04 19.09 0.90
CA THR A 37 1.65 18.17 1.96
C THR A 37 2.83 17.79 2.84
N ALA A 38 4.00 17.51 2.26
CA ALA A 38 5.23 17.25 3.01
C ALA A 38 5.59 18.44 3.91
N TRP A 39 5.44 19.66 3.41
CA TRP A 39 5.64 20.88 4.19
C TRP A 39 4.60 21.02 5.31
N PHE A 40 3.31 20.76 5.05
CA PHE A 40 2.26 20.80 6.08
C PHE A 40 2.49 19.80 7.21
N LEU A 41 3.10 18.64 6.94
CA LEU A 41 3.49 17.68 7.98
C LEU A 41 4.56 18.20 8.94
N THR A 42 5.21 19.32 8.65
CA THR A 42 6.14 19.97 9.58
C THR A 42 5.43 20.74 10.69
N PHE A 43 4.14 21.08 10.50
CA PHE A 43 3.33 21.79 11.49
C PHE A 43 2.60 20.80 12.41
N PRO A 44 2.91 20.77 13.73
CA PRO A 44 2.33 19.80 14.66
C PRO A 44 0.79 19.77 14.66
N PRO A 45 0.07 20.93 14.63
CA PRO A 45 -1.40 20.91 14.64
C PRO A 45 -2.02 20.24 13.42
N LEU A 46 -1.35 20.27 12.26
CA LEU A 46 -1.80 19.59 11.04
C LEU A 46 -1.39 18.12 11.06
N ALA A 47 -0.18 17.82 11.51
CA ALA A 47 0.31 16.44 11.61
C ALA A 47 -0.54 15.57 12.54
N GLN A 48 -1.22 16.16 13.53
CA GLN A 48 -2.16 15.48 14.43
C GLN A 48 -3.56 15.31 13.82
N ARG A 49 -3.78 15.75 12.59
CA ARG A 49 -5.05 15.60 11.86
C ARG A 49 -4.87 14.75 10.60
N PRO A 50 -4.51 13.46 10.73
CA PRO A 50 -4.18 12.59 9.60
C PRO A 50 -5.33 12.47 8.58
N TRP A 51 -6.57 12.48 9.04
CA TRP A 51 -7.74 12.43 8.17
C TRP A 51 -7.83 13.61 7.20
N LEU A 52 -7.45 14.80 7.65
CA LEU A 52 -7.44 15.99 6.81
C LEU A 52 -6.30 15.90 5.78
N ILE A 53 -5.09 15.59 6.24
CA ILE A 53 -3.90 15.57 5.38
C ILE A 53 -3.96 14.39 4.41
N PHE A 54 -4.12 13.18 4.91
CA PHE A 54 -4.13 12.00 4.04
C PHE A 54 -5.44 11.82 3.28
N GLY A 55 -6.54 12.42 3.73
CA GLY A 55 -7.74 12.59 2.90
C GLY A 55 -7.48 13.48 1.69
N PHE A 56 -6.75 14.57 1.86
CA PHE A 56 -6.31 15.43 0.76
C PHE A 56 -5.34 14.70 -0.18
N VAL A 57 -4.34 13.98 0.38
CA VAL A 57 -3.43 13.14 -0.41
C VAL A 57 -4.19 12.09 -1.21
N PHE A 58 -5.19 11.44 -0.59
CA PHE A 58 -6.02 10.45 -1.27
C PHE A 58 -6.76 11.03 -2.48
N LEU A 59 -7.30 12.24 -2.38
CA LEU A 59 -7.96 12.90 -3.52
C LEU A 59 -6.98 13.23 -4.64
N ILE A 60 -5.75 13.66 -4.31
CA ILE A 60 -4.70 13.91 -5.31
C ILE A 60 -4.32 12.61 -6.01
N ASP A 61 -4.06 11.56 -5.23
CA ASP A 61 -3.61 10.27 -5.71
C ASP A 61 -4.69 9.54 -6.53
N LEU A 62 -5.96 9.69 -6.13
CA LEU A 62 -7.10 9.24 -6.93
C LEU A 62 -7.16 9.94 -8.28
N ALA A 63 -6.86 11.25 -8.33
CA ALA A 63 -6.81 12.00 -9.57
C ALA A 63 -5.65 11.54 -10.48
N VAL A 64 -4.46 11.30 -9.90
CA VAL A 64 -3.31 10.73 -10.62
C VAL A 64 -3.65 9.35 -11.18
N THR A 65 -4.26 8.50 -10.36
CA THR A 65 -4.70 7.14 -10.77
C THR A 65 -5.72 7.20 -11.90
N ALA A 66 -6.70 8.12 -11.83
CA ALA A 66 -7.70 8.30 -12.88
C ALA A 66 -7.06 8.81 -14.19
N LEU A 67 -6.11 9.73 -14.12
CA LEU A 67 -5.35 10.20 -15.30
C LEU A 67 -4.54 9.07 -15.92
N ALA A 68 -3.86 8.25 -15.11
CA ALA A 68 -3.10 7.09 -15.58
C ALA A 68 -4.00 6.00 -16.22
N LEU A 69 -5.30 5.95 -15.85
CA LEU A 69 -6.28 5.12 -16.54
C LEU A 69 -6.75 5.73 -17.88
N LEU A 70 -6.66 7.05 -18.03
CA LEU A 70 -7.04 7.74 -19.27
C LEU A 70 -5.92 7.72 -20.31
N ASP A 71 -4.66 7.76 -19.91
CA ASP A 71 -3.49 7.89 -20.77
C ASP A 71 -2.52 6.72 -20.57
N ASP A 72 -2.18 6.02 -21.66
CA ASP A 72 -1.28 4.85 -21.61
C ASP A 72 0.17 5.25 -21.33
N GLU A 73 0.61 6.42 -21.79
CA GLU A 73 1.96 6.93 -21.54
C GLU A 73 2.14 7.35 -20.07
N ALA A 74 1.05 7.69 -19.41
CA ALA A 74 1.01 8.14 -18.02
C ALA A 74 1.02 7.02 -16.98
N THR A 75 1.02 5.76 -17.39
CA THR A 75 0.91 4.61 -16.45
C THR A 75 2.06 4.47 -15.48
N VAL A 76 3.25 4.97 -15.83
CA VAL A 76 4.42 4.97 -14.94
C VAL A 76 4.27 5.99 -13.80
N ALA A 77 3.49 7.03 -13.99
CA ALA A 77 3.27 8.06 -12.97
C ALA A 77 2.54 7.51 -11.73
N GLN A 78 1.65 6.53 -11.91
CA GLN A 78 0.87 5.97 -10.82
C GLN A 78 1.74 5.26 -9.75
N PRO A 79 2.64 4.32 -10.06
CA PRO A 79 3.51 3.73 -9.04
C PRO A 79 4.48 4.76 -8.44
N ILE A 80 4.91 5.77 -9.18
CA ILE A 80 5.75 6.86 -8.63
C ILE A 80 4.96 7.67 -7.60
N ALA A 81 3.72 8.03 -7.91
CA ALA A 81 2.83 8.72 -6.96
C ALA A 81 2.63 7.86 -5.69
N GLY A 82 2.38 6.56 -5.85
CA GLY A 82 2.27 5.64 -4.74
C GLY A 82 3.52 5.63 -3.85
N LEU A 83 4.71 5.54 -4.42
CA LEU A 83 5.95 5.62 -3.66
C LEU A 83 6.10 6.95 -2.92
N ALA A 84 5.72 8.08 -3.53
CA ALA A 84 5.72 9.38 -2.88
C ALA A 84 4.74 9.43 -1.71
N VAL A 85 3.53 8.89 -1.86
CA VAL A 85 2.54 8.79 -0.78
C VAL A 85 3.04 7.92 0.36
N PHE A 86 3.63 6.76 0.08
CA PHE A 86 4.23 5.89 1.10
C PHE A 86 5.42 6.57 1.80
N GLY A 87 6.21 7.37 1.09
CA GLY A 87 7.25 8.22 1.67
C GLY A 87 6.69 9.25 2.66
N LEU A 88 5.58 9.92 2.30
CA LEU A 88 4.86 10.85 3.20
C LEU A 88 4.30 10.14 4.43
N LEU A 89 3.70 8.95 4.26
CA LEU A 89 3.21 8.12 5.36
C LEU A 89 4.35 7.71 6.29
N ALA A 90 5.49 7.27 5.74
CA ALA A 90 6.67 6.91 6.52
C ALA A 90 7.20 8.09 7.35
N ALA A 91 7.36 9.26 6.72
CA ALA A 91 7.84 10.47 7.38
C ALA A 91 6.89 10.92 8.50
N TRP A 92 5.57 10.91 8.25
CA TRP A 92 4.57 11.26 9.24
C TRP A 92 4.53 10.26 10.40
N THR A 93 4.52 8.95 10.10
CA THR A 93 4.52 7.88 11.10
C THR A 93 5.76 7.96 11.99
N GLY A 94 6.93 8.11 11.37
CA GLY A 94 8.19 8.25 12.09
C GLY A 94 8.20 9.44 13.05
N LYS A 95 7.59 10.57 12.66
CA LYS A 95 7.61 11.82 13.44
C LYS A 95 6.44 11.94 14.42
N SER A 96 5.21 11.70 13.97
CA SER A 96 3.98 12.17 14.63
C SER A 96 3.08 11.07 15.18
N LEU A 97 3.39 9.78 14.92
CA LEU A 97 2.54 8.68 15.38
C LEU A 97 2.48 8.62 16.90
N SER A 98 1.25 8.50 17.41
CA SER A 98 0.90 8.18 18.79
C SER A 98 -0.11 7.03 18.82
N ASN A 99 -0.43 6.49 20.01
CA ASN A 99 -1.44 5.45 20.17
C ASN A 99 -2.83 5.89 19.65
N GLU A 100 -3.19 7.16 19.83
CA GLU A 100 -4.46 7.73 19.36
C GLU A 100 -4.55 7.77 17.82
N LEU A 101 -3.42 7.95 17.14
CA LEU A 101 -3.32 8.07 15.70
C LEU A 101 -3.09 6.71 15.01
N LEU A 102 -2.85 5.63 15.77
CA LEU A 102 -2.53 4.32 15.23
C LEU A 102 -3.60 3.79 14.26
N ASN A 103 -4.88 3.88 14.64
CA ASN A 103 -5.97 3.41 13.78
C ASN A 103 -6.03 4.15 12.44
N ALA A 104 -5.83 5.46 12.47
CA ALA A 104 -5.76 6.27 11.26
C ALA A 104 -4.55 5.88 10.39
N ALA A 105 -3.38 5.66 11.00
CA ALA A 105 -2.18 5.21 10.31
C ALA A 105 -2.41 3.90 9.57
N LEU A 106 -2.86 2.88 10.29
CA LEU A 106 -3.13 1.55 9.74
C LEU A 106 -4.13 1.63 8.58
N MET A 107 -5.22 2.40 8.75
CA MET A 107 -6.24 2.55 7.72
C MET A 107 -5.66 3.20 6.45
N PHE A 108 -4.85 4.24 6.56
CA PHE A 108 -4.24 4.87 5.37
C PHE A 108 -3.20 3.96 4.71
N TYR A 109 -2.41 3.18 5.46
CA TYR A 109 -1.50 2.19 4.87
C TYR A 109 -2.27 1.20 3.99
N PHE A 110 -3.41 0.70 4.47
CA PHE A 110 -4.22 -0.26 3.74
C PHE A 110 -4.92 0.36 2.53
N ILE A 111 -5.53 1.54 2.69
CA ILE A 111 -6.22 2.25 1.59
C ILE A 111 -5.25 2.49 0.43
N PHE A 112 -4.07 3.06 0.70
CA PHE A 112 -3.11 3.35 -0.35
C PHE A 112 -2.49 2.07 -0.92
N ALA A 113 -2.18 1.06 -0.09
CA ALA A 113 -1.73 -0.23 -0.59
C ALA A 113 -2.78 -0.86 -1.51
N GLY A 114 -4.05 -0.89 -1.12
CA GLY A 114 -5.14 -1.43 -1.92
C GLY A 114 -5.30 -0.68 -3.24
N MET A 115 -5.33 0.66 -3.20
CA MET A 115 -5.54 1.49 -4.39
C MET A 115 -4.44 1.25 -5.43
N HIS A 116 -3.17 1.31 -5.03
CA HIS A 116 -2.05 1.10 -5.95
C HIS A 116 -1.91 -0.35 -6.42
N SER A 117 -2.22 -1.30 -5.56
CA SER A 117 -2.18 -2.72 -5.90
C SER A 117 -3.27 -3.14 -6.89
N LEU A 118 -4.45 -2.52 -6.81
CA LEU A 118 -5.59 -2.85 -7.67
C LEU A 118 -5.57 -2.12 -9.01
N PHE A 119 -4.73 -1.12 -9.19
CA PHE A 119 -4.64 -0.31 -10.41
C PHE A 119 -4.46 -1.14 -11.70
N PRO A 120 -3.52 -2.12 -11.79
CA PRO A 120 -3.37 -2.93 -13.01
C PRO A 120 -4.59 -3.76 -13.36
N MET A 121 -5.37 -4.16 -12.34
CA MET A 121 -6.62 -4.89 -12.56
C MET A 121 -7.70 -4.00 -13.16
N LEU A 122 -7.84 -2.78 -12.62
CA LEU A 122 -8.76 -1.78 -13.16
C LEU A 122 -8.39 -1.47 -14.62
N ARG A 123 -7.11 -1.31 -14.91
CA ARG A 123 -6.61 -1.08 -16.27
C ARG A 123 -6.88 -2.26 -17.21
N LYS A 124 -6.62 -3.49 -16.76
CA LYS A 124 -6.91 -4.71 -17.54
C LYS A 124 -8.40 -4.81 -17.86
N HIS A 125 -9.26 -4.53 -16.89
CA HIS A 125 -10.71 -4.56 -17.07
C HIS A 125 -11.19 -3.51 -18.08
N GLN A 126 -10.62 -2.30 -18.06
CA GLN A 126 -11.04 -1.21 -18.92
C GLN A 126 -10.44 -1.27 -20.34
N ARG A 127 -9.23 -1.79 -20.51
CA ARG A 127 -8.48 -1.69 -21.77
C ARG A 127 -7.99 -3.02 -22.34
N GLY A 128 -8.15 -4.13 -21.62
CA GLY A 128 -7.64 -5.44 -22.05
C GLY A 128 -6.11 -5.57 -22.04
N VAL A 129 -5.36 -4.51 -21.67
CA VAL A 129 -3.90 -4.47 -21.70
C VAL A 129 -3.34 -4.82 -20.34
N THR A 130 -2.50 -5.83 -20.28
CA THR A 130 -1.71 -6.16 -19.09
C THR A 130 -0.45 -5.28 -19.09
N GLY A 131 -0.44 -4.21 -18.29
CA GLY A 131 0.78 -3.45 -18.03
C GLY A 131 1.75 -4.22 -17.11
N PRO A 132 2.97 -3.72 -16.89
CA PRO A 132 3.91 -4.34 -15.97
C PRO A 132 3.30 -4.41 -14.57
N LEU A 133 3.14 -5.64 -14.06
CA LEU A 133 2.45 -5.92 -12.79
C LEU A 133 3.34 -5.66 -11.57
N TRP A 134 4.66 -5.49 -11.77
CA TRP A 134 5.62 -5.30 -10.68
C TRP A 134 5.31 -4.09 -9.80
N GLY A 135 4.84 -2.98 -10.40
CA GLY A 135 4.50 -1.77 -9.66
C GLY A 135 3.42 -1.99 -8.59
N SER A 136 2.44 -2.87 -8.85
CA SER A 136 1.37 -3.17 -7.88
C SER A 136 1.81 -4.12 -6.76
N GLN A 137 2.80 -4.97 -7.03
CA GLN A 137 3.25 -5.99 -6.08
C GLN A 137 4.08 -5.42 -4.93
N ILE A 138 4.59 -4.19 -5.06
CA ILE A 138 5.45 -3.54 -4.07
C ILE A 138 4.66 -2.92 -2.90
N PHE A 139 3.39 -2.55 -3.10
CA PHE A 139 2.63 -1.76 -2.12
C PHE A 139 2.20 -2.55 -0.88
N PRO A 140 1.75 -3.81 -0.95
CA PRO A 140 1.49 -4.60 0.26
C PRO A 140 2.76 -4.77 1.13
N PRO A 141 3.94 -5.14 0.60
CA PRO A 141 5.18 -5.11 1.35
C PRO A 141 5.50 -3.75 1.99
N LEU A 142 5.32 -2.65 1.25
CA LEU A 142 5.55 -1.29 1.81
C LEU A 142 4.61 -0.99 2.97
N ALA A 143 3.33 -1.40 2.89
CA ALA A 143 2.40 -1.23 4.00
C ALA A 143 2.86 -2.00 5.25
N LEU A 144 3.37 -3.24 5.09
CA LEU A 144 3.91 -4.01 6.21
C LEU A 144 5.20 -3.40 6.78
N VAL A 145 6.07 -2.85 5.93
CA VAL A 145 7.24 -2.09 6.40
C VAL A 145 6.81 -0.90 7.25
N LEU A 146 5.75 -0.18 6.85
CA LEU A 146 5.20 0.91 7.65
C LEU A 146 4.62 0.44 8.98
N VAL A 147 4.02 -0.76 9.03
CA VAL A 147 3.50 -1.37 10.27
C VAL A 147 4.62 -1.72 11.26
N LEU A 148 5.84 -1.97 10.79
CA LEU A 148 6.98 -2.15 11.70
C LEU A 148 7.28 -0.88 12.52
N ILE A 149 7.05 0.31 11.97
CA ILE A 149 7.34 1.57 12.68
C ILE A 149 6.53 1.68 13.99
N PRO A 150 5.19 1.53 14.02
CA PRO A 150 4.43 1.54 15.28
C PRO A 150 4.86 0.42 16.23
N ILE A 151 5.18 -0.78 15.73
CA ILE A 151 5.63 -1.89 16.59
C ILE A 151 6.90 -1.49 17.35
N PHE A 152 7.85 -0.82 16.71
CA PHE A 152 9.09 -0.39 17.39
C PHE A 152 8.92 0.92 18.17
N LYS A 153 8.11 1.85 17.68
CA LYS A 153 7.99 3.20 18.25
C LYS A 153 7.09 3.28 19.47
N LEU A 154 5.96 2.56 19.47
CA LEU A 154 5.00 2.60 20.56
C LEU A 154 5.47 1.71 21.72
N ALA A 155 5.18 2.14 22.96
CA ALA A 155 5.55 1.38 24.17
C ALA A 155 4.84 0.02 24.19
N GLU A 156 3.55 0.01 23.84
CA GLU A 156 2.73 -1.18 23.77
C GLU A 156 2.20 -1.37 22.33
N VAL A 157 2.22 -2.61 21.88
CA VAL A 157 1.69 -2.98 20.57
C VAL A 157 0.20 -3.31 20.70
N SER A 158 -0.66 -2.42 20.23
CA SER A 158 -2.10 -2.65 20.23
C SER A 158 -2.46 -3.89 19.40
N PHE A 159 -3.39 -4.70 19.92
CA PHE A 159 -3.88 -5.89 19.23
C PHE A 159 -4.46 -5.59 17.83
N VAL A 160 -4.95 -4.38 17.61
CA VAL A 160 -5.53 -3.93 16.32
C VAL A 160 -4.54 -4.01 15.15
N VAL A 161 -3.24 -4.01 15.43
CA VAL A 161 -2.19 -4.16 14.41
C VAL A 161 -2.29 -5.50 13.68
N TRP A 162 -2.64 -6.58 14.37
CA TRP A 162 -2.58 -7.94 13.81
C TRP A 162 -3.68 -8.25 12.79
N PRO A 163 -4.96 -7.93 13.03
CA PRO A 163 -5.97 -8.00 11.98
C PRO A 163 -5.61 -7.19 10.74
N PHE A 164 -4.90 -6.07 10.96
CA PHE A 164 -4.46 -5.21 9.86
C PHE A 164 -3.32 -5.84 9.04
N VAL A 165 -2.33 -6.43 9.70
CA VAL A 165 -1.29 -7.23 9.04
C VAL A 165 -1.94 -8.34 8.21
N LEU A 166 -2.91 -9.07 8.79
CA LEU A 166 -3.66 -10.11 8.08
C LEU A 166 -4.38 -9.59 6.83
N LEU A 167 -4.99 -8.40 6.89
CA LEU A 167 -5.63 -7.79 5.71
C LEU A 167 -4.63 -7.48 4.60
N VAL A 168 -3.43 -7.01 4.94
CA VAL A 168 -2.37 -6.75 3.96
C VAL A 168 -1.83 -8.05 3.38
N ASP A 169 -1.67 -9.09 4.20
CA ASP A 169 -1.28 -10.43 3.73
C ASP A 169 -2.33 -10.99 2.76
N LEU A 170 -3.63 -10.86 3.07
CA LEU A 170 -4.71 -11.25 2.17
C LEU A 170 -4.70 -10.47 0.86
N LEU A 171 -4.39 -9.18 0.90
CA LEU A 171 -4.23 -8.36 -0.30
C LEU A 171 -3.09 -8.89 -1.18
N ALA A 172 -1.93 -9.22 -0.59
CA ALA A 172 -0.79 -9.79 -1.32
C ALA A 172 -1.10 -11.17 -1.91
N ILE A 173 -1.83 -12.03 -1.16
CA ILE A 173 -2.28 -13.33 -1.64
C ILE A 173 -3.25 -13.17 -2.82
N GLY A 174 -4.20 -12.23 -2.72
CA GLY A 174 -5.11 -11.88 -3.80
C GLY A 174 -4.35 -11.47 -5.05
N LEU A 175 -3.35 -10.60 -4.91
CA LEU A 175 -2.48 -10.19 -6.02
C LEU A 175 -1.69 -11.36 -6.60
N ALA A 176 -1.13 -12.23 -5.77
CA ALA A 176 -0.39 -13.40 -6.24
C ALA A 176 -1.27 -14.31 -7.12
N VAL A 177 -2.52 -14.49 -6.73
CA VAL A 177 -3.50 -15.27 -7.53
C VAL A 177 -3.79 -14.59 -8.88
N LEU A 178 -3.89 -13.27 -8.88
CA LEU A 178 -4.26 -12.49 -10.07
C LEU A 178 -3.09 -12.32 -11.04
N THR A 179 -1.87 -12.21 -10.52
CA THR A 179 -0.65 -12.02 -11.29
C THR A 179 0.07 -13.32 -11.59
N VAL A 180 -0.40 -14.45 -11.02
CA VAL A 180 0.25 -15.77 -11.10
C VAL A 180 1.72 -15.68 -10.63
N SER A 181 1.99 -14.87 -9.60
CA SER A 181 3.32 -14.65 -9.04
C SER A 181 3.29 -14.91 -7.54
N ILE A 182 4.15 -15.80 -7.05
CA ILE A 182 4.26 -16.12 -5.60
C ILE A 182 5.10 -15.08 -4.84
N LEU A 183 5.88 -14.26 -5.52
CA LEU A 183 6.83 -13.33 -4.92
C LEU A 183 6.19 -12.40 -3.88
N PRO A 184 5.02 -11.75 -4.13
CA PRO A 184 4.39 -10.89 -3.12
C PRO A 184 4.08 -11.65 -1.82
N VAL A 185 3.65 -12.91 -1.91
CA VAL A 185 3.33 -13.73 -0.73
C VAL A 185 4.59 -14.05 0.07
N LEU A 186 5.69 -14.39 -0.59
CA LEU A 186 6.96 -14.66 0.09
C LEU A 186 7.50 -13.41 0.83
N VAL A 187 7.39 -12.25 0.20
CA VAL A 187 7.87 -11.00 0.81
C VAL A 187 6.99 -10.61 2.01
N VAL A 188 5.67 -10.67 1.89
CA VAL A 188 4.79 -10.34 3.03
C VAL A 188 4.91 -11.38 4.15
N LEU A 189 5.09 -12.67 3.85
CA LEU A 189 5.39 -13.69 4.84
C LEU A 189 6.64 -13.34 5.66
N LEU A 190 7.73 -12.97 4.97
CA LEU A 190 8.97 -12.58 5.63
C LEU A 190 8.75 -11.33 6.52
N LEU A 191 8.04 -10.32 6.03
CA LEU A 191 7.77 -9.11 6.79
C LEU A 191 6.83 -9.37 7.98
N THR A 192 5.84 -10.25 7.83
CA THR A 192 4.97 -10.66 8.93
C THR A 192 5.74 -11.45 9.99
N LEU A 193 6.69 -12.31 9.58
CA LEU A 193 7.61 -12.97 10.52
C LEU A 193 8.50 -11.95 11.24
N CYS A 194 9.00 -10.92 10.55
CA CYS A 194 9.74 -9.83 11.19
C CYS A 194 8.87 -9.06 12.19
N ALA A 195 7.61 -8.75 11.84
CA ALA A 195 6.68 -8.05 12.72
C ALA A 195 6.34 -8.86 13.97
N THR A 196 6.03 -10.14 13.80
CA THR A 196 5.74 -11.06 14.93
C THR A 196 6.99 -11.34 15.76
N GLY A 197 8.16 -11.44 15.13
CA GLY A 197 9.45 -11.53 15.83
C GLY A 197 9.72 -10.28 16.67
N ALA A 198 9.46 -9.08 16.13
CA ALA A 198 9.60 -7.82 16.86
C ALA A 198 8.68 -7.75 18.09
N LEU A 199 7.48 -8.36 18.02
CA LEU A 199 6.58 -8.45 19.17
C LEU A 199 7.23 -9.21 20.35
N ILE A 200 7.96 -10.28 20.08
CA ILE A 200 8.62 -11.09 21.12
C ILE A 200 9.61 -10.21 21.93
N PHE A 201 10.35 -9.34 21.28
CA PHE A 201 11.27 -8.42 21.95
C PHE A 201 10.59 -7.33 22.77
N LYS A 202 9.27 -7.16 22.62
CA LYS A 202 8.45 -6.20 23.36
C LYS A 202 7.76 -6.84 24.58
N ILE A 203 7.89 -8.14 24.78
CA ILE A 203 7.31 -8.83 25.96
C ILE A 203 8.08 -8.37 27.21
N PRO A 204 7.39 -7.82 28.22
CA PRO A 204 8.03 -7.43 29.46
C PRO A 204 8.63 -8.62 30.24
N ALA A 205 9.56 -8.35 31.13
CA ALA A 205 10.25 -9.39 31.91
C ALA A 205 9.31 -10.19 32.84
N ASP A 206 8.15 -9.63 33.19
CA ASP A 206 7.10 -10.30 33.96
C ASP A 206 6.24 -11.25 33.10
N LEU A 207 6.56 -11.38 31.81
CA LEU A 207 5.88 -12.22 30.83
C LEU A 207 4.39 -11.86 30.61
N THR A 208 3.94 -10.68 31.06
CA THR A 208 2.61 -10.18 30.70
C THR A 208 2.55 -10.02 29.18
N GLY A 209 1.46 -10.49 28.56
CA GLY A 209 1.33 -10.48 27.11
C GLY A 209 1.92 -11.68 26.36
N LEU A 210 2.69 -12.56 27.02
CA LEU A 210 3.22 -13.78 26.40
C LEU A 210 2.11 -14.67 25.80
N PRO A 211 0.97 -14.95 26.48
CA PRO A 211 -0.13 -15.72 25.90
C PRO A 211 -0.67 -15.08 24.62
N THR A 212 -0.88 -13.77 24.60
CA THR A 212 -1.35 -13.04 23.42
C THR A 212 -0.37 -13.16 22.26
N SER A 213 0.93 -13.08 22.54
CA SER A 213 1.98 -13.25 21.52
C SER A 213 1.96 -14.65 20.91
N PHE A 214 1.76 -15.70 21.71
CA PHE A 214 1.62 -17.06 21.19
C PHE A 214 0.36 -17.24 20.34
N TYR A 215 -0.78 -16.63 20.70
CA TYR A 215 -1.99 -16.66 19.87
C TYR A 215 -1.74 -15.98 18.52
N VAL A 216 -1.08 -14.83 18.49
CA VAL A 216 -0.75 -14.12 17.25
C VAL A 216 0.18 -14.97 16.38
N LEU A 217 1.30 -15.46 16.94
CA LEU A 217 2.25 -16.31 16.22
C LEU A 217 1.59 -17.59 15.69
N GLY A 218 0.82 -18.28 16.52
CA GLY A 218 0.11 -19.49 16.15
C GLY A 218 -0.91 -19.25 15.05
N ALA A 219 -1.68 -18.15 15.13
CA ALA A 219 -2.66 -17.78 14.12
C ALA A 219 -2.00 -17.54 12.76
N PHE A 220 -0.91 -16.76 12.71
CA PHE A 220 -0.18 -16.52 11.46
C PHE A 220 0.50 -17.80 10.93
N ALA A 221 1.05 -18.66 11.79
CA ALA A 221 1.62 -19.94 11.37
C ALA A 221 0.56 -20.81 10.69
N VAL A 222 -0.62 -20.97 11.30
CA VAL A 222 -1.73 -21.73 10.71
C VAL A 222 -2.21 -21.08 9.42
N PHE A 223 -2.35 -19.74 9.40
CA PHE A 223 -2.76 -18.99 8.22
C PHE A 223 -1.82 -19.23 7.03
N PHE A 224 -0.51 -19.07 7.20
CA PHE A 224 0.44 -19.24 6.09
C PHE A 224 0.60 -20.69 5.64
N VAL A 225 0.48 -21.68 6.56
CA VAL A 225 0.43 -23.09 6.18
C VAL A 225 -0.81 -23.36 5.32
N ALA A 226 -1.98 -22.90 5.74
CA ALA A 226 -3.22 -23.06 4.99
C ALA A 226 -3.15 -22.39 3.60
N VAL A 227 -2.61 -21.16 3.54
CA VAL A 227 -2.37 -20.43 2.29
C VAL A 227 -1.39 -21.17 1.40
N GLY A 228 -0.28 -21.68 1.94
CA GLY A 228 0.72 -22.43 1.19
C GLY A 228 0.13 -23.70 0.56
N VAL A 229 -0.63 -24.48 1.33
CA VAL A 229 -1.35 -25.66 0.81
C VAL A 229 -2.37 -25.27 -0.26
N TRP A 230 -3.12 -24.21 -0.05
CA TRP A 230 -4.11 -23.73 -1.02
C TRP A 230 -3.48 -23.26 -2.31
N LEU A 231 -2.40 -22.46 -2.25
CA LEU A 231 -1.67 -21.97 -3.42
C LEU A 231 -1.02 -23.14 -4.19
N ALA A 232 -0.43 -24.11 -3.49
CA ALA A 232 0.17 -25.30 -4.10
C ALA A 232 -0.86 -26.14 -4.88
N ARG A 233 -2.11 -26.18 -4.41
CA ARG A 233 -3.20 -26.86 -5.13
C ARG A 233 -3.71 -26.05 -6.33
N LYS A 234 -3.66 -24.71 -6.23
CA LYS A 234 -4.21 -23.81 -7.25
C LYS A 234 -3.25 -23.59 -8.41
N PHE A 235 -1.96 -23.48 -8.13
CA PHE A 235 -0.93 -23.26 -9.13
C PHE A 235 -0.28 -24.57 -9.57
N LYS A 236 -0.12 -24.76 -10.88
CA LYS A 236 0.70 -25.84 -11.40
C LYS A 236 2.17 -25.61 -11.01
N PRO A 237 2.98 -26.66 -10.76
CA PRO A 237 4.39 -26.51 -10.38
C PRO A 237 5.22 -25.63 -11.34
N GLU A 238 4.92 -25.70 -12.64
CA GLU A 238 5.57 -24.90 -13.69
C GLU A 238 5.31 -23.39 -13.54
N ALA A 239 4.12 -23.00 -13.08
CA ALA A 239 3.77 -21.59 -12.88
C ALA A 239 4.46 -21.00 -11.62
N LEU A 240 4.71 -21.82 -10.61
CA LEU A 240 5.44 -21.44 -9.40
C LEU A 240 6.91 -21.14 -9.69
N THR A 241 7.54 -21.93 -10.59
CA THR A 241 8.94 -21.74 -10.98
C THR A 241 9.14 -20.59 -11.96
N ALA A 242 8.16 -20.27 -12.80
CA ALA A 242 8.21 -19.14 -13.73
C ALA A 242 8.14 -17.79 -12.99
N GLY A 243 7.41 -17.70 -11.86
CA GLY A 243 7.30 -16.49 -11.04
C GLY A 243 8.56 -16.16 -10.20
N VAL A 244 9.53 -17.08 -10.14
CA VAL A 244 10.81 -16.90 -9.44
C VAL A 244 11.96 -16.58 -10.42
N LYS A 245 11.75 -16.82 -11.71
CA LYS A 245 12.69 -16.42 -12.77
C LYS A 245 12.38 -14.99 -13.22
N LEU A 246 12.79 -14.02 -12.43
CA LEU A 246 12.94 -12.62 -12.82
C LEU A 246 14.34 -12.35 -13.31
#